data_1cb31561ba8d414026df85631774a565
#
_entry.id   1cb31561ba8d414026df85631774a565
#
_cell.length_a   1.000
_cell.length_b   1.000
_cell.length_c   1.000
_cell.angle_alpha   90.00
_cell.angle_beta   90.00
_cell.angle_gamma   90.00
#
_symmetry.space_group_name_H-M   'P 1'
#
loop_
_entity.id
_entity.type
_entity.pdbx_description
1 polymer ?
#
loop_
_entity_poly.entity_id
_entity_poly.type
_entity_poly.pdbx_seq_one_letter_code
_entity_poly.pdbx_strand_id
1 'polypeptide(L)'
;MKKFRFSLETVLDYKNQALDALRAEHGAILARVRAQEQVIEDLETEHRQSDEDFTQRKLEGINIVDAMGYETYLRSLENKLQEEYRKLEKLRRMEEQKRSQVVEARKETATIEKLKEHKLEDYRKAEQKDEEQRIEEFVSTTRAMAAMGI
;
A
#
# COMPACT_ATOMS: atom_id res chain seq x y z
N MET A 1 -33.15 22.26 9.97
CA MET A 1 -32.59 20.93 10.25
C MET A 1 -31.15 21.02 10.76
N LYS A 2 -30.76 20.17 11.69
CA LYS A 2 -29.40 20.20 12.25
C LYS A 2 -28.37 19.80 11.20
N LYS A 3 -27.17 20.36 11.31
CA LYS A 3 -26.06 20.03 10.45
C LYS A 3 -25.68 18.56 10.58
N PHE A 4 -25.31 17.92 9.46
CA PHE A 4 -24.87 16.52 9.45
C PHE A 4 -23.64 16.31 10.32
N ARG A 5 -23.67 15.29 11.14
CA ARG A 5 -22.53 14.80 11.94
C ARG A 5 -22.48 13.30 11.88
N PHE A 6 -21.31 12.77 11.55
CA PHE A 6 -21.08 11.33 11.56
C PHE A 6 -20.54 10.91 12.93
N SER A 7 -21.26 10.02 13.61
CA SER A 7 -20.91 9.57 14.97
C SER A 7 -19.56 8.85 15.03
N LEU A 8 -19.11 8.24 13.93
CA LEU A 8 -17.85 7.51 13.85
C LEU A 8 -16.75 8.30 13.15
N GLU A 9 -16.86 9.62 13.03
CA GLU A 9 -15.86 10.46 12.35
C GLU A 9 -14.46 10.32 12.98
N THR A 10 -14.37 10.32 14.30
CA THR A 10 -13.12 10.12 15.02
C THR A 10 -12.53 8.73 14.75
N VAL A 11 -13.38 7.71 14.68
CA VAL A 11 -12.95 6.34 14.34
C VAL A 11 -12.43 6.29 12.91
N LEU A 12 -13.12 6.94 11.97
CA LEU A 12 -12.71 7.02 10.57
C LEU A 12 -11.34 7.73 10.44
N ASP A 13 -11.15 8.84 11.11
CA ASP A 13 -9.88 9.57 11.14
C ASP A 13 -8.74 8.70 11.68
N TYR A 14 -8.99 7.99 12.77
CA TYR A 14 -8.02 7.04 13.34
C TYR A 14 -7.67 5.91 12.36
N LYS A 15 -8.67 5.33 11.70
CA LYS A 15 -8.48 4.27 10.70
C LYS A 15 -7.67 4.77 9.49
N ASN A 16 -7.93 5.98 9.04
CA ASN A 16 -7.16 6.60 7.95
C ASN A 16 -5.70 6.83 8.36
N GLN A 17 -5.45 7.32 9.56
CA GLN A 17 -4.09 7.51 10.08
C GLN A 17 -3.34 6.19 10.21
N ALA A 18 -4.00 5.15 10.73
CA ALA A 18 -3.43 3.82 10.85
C ALA A 18 -3.10 3.22 9.48
N LEU A 19 -3.98 3.39 8.49
CA LEU A 19 -3.76 2.95 7.13
C LEU A 19 -2.56 3.67 6.49
N ASP A 20 -2.44 4.97 6.65
CA ASP A 20 -1.33 5.77 6.14
C ASP A 20 0.00 5.33 6.77
N ALA A 21 0.01 5.05 8.08
CA ALA A 21 1.20 4.53 8.77
C ALA A 21 1.62 3.16 8.21
N LEU A 22 0.67 2.25 7.99
CA LEU A 22 0.94 0.93 7.39
C LEU A 22 1.46 1.05 5.96
N ARG A 23 0.92 1.95 5.17
CA ARG A 23 1.40 2.23 3.80
C ARG A 23 2.83 2.75 3.79
N ALA A 24 3.17 3.64 4.73
CA ALA A 24 4.52 4.15 4.87
C ALA A 24 5.51 3.04 5.25
N GLU A 25 5.15 2.19 6.20
CA GLU A 25 5.95 1.02 6.60
C GLU A 25 6.12 0.03 5.44
N HIS A 26 5.06 -0.23 4.69
CA HIS A 26 5.10 -1.10 3.52
C HIS A 26 6.02 -0.53 2.44
N GLY A 27 5.93 0.78 2.18
CA GLY A 27 6.82 1.47 1.24
C GLY A 27 8.29 1.38 1.63
N ALA A 28 8.60 1.48 2.93
CA ALA A 28 9.96 1.31 3.44
C ALA A 28 10.49 -0.12 3.23
N ILE A 29 9.65 -1.12 3.45
CA ILE A 29 10.03 -2.52 3.20
C ILE A 29 10.25 -2.77 1.70
N LEU A 30 9.39 -2.24 0.83
CA LEU A 30 9.57 -2.33 -0.63
C LEU A 30 10.90 -1.72 -1.08
N ALA A 31 11.29 -0.59 -0.50
CA ALA A 31 12.58 0.04 -0.80
C ALA A 31 13.74 -0.88 -0.39
N ARG A 32 13.63 -1.55 0.75
CA ARG A 32 14.64 -2.53 1.22
C ARG A 32 14.72 -3.75 0.30
N VAL A 33 13.58 -4.24 -0.19
CA VAL A 33 13.53 -5.35 -1.16
C VAL A 33 14.26 -4.96 -2.43
N ARG A 34 14.00 -3.78 -2.98
CA ARG A 34 14.67 -3.28 -4.19
C ARG A 34 16.18 -3.10 -4.01
N ALA A 35 16.58 -2.57 -2.86
CA ALA A 35 18.00 -2.42 -2.54
C ALA A 35 18.71 -3.79 -2.47
N GLN A 36 18.03 -4.78 -1.87
CA GLN A 36 18.57 -6.14 -1.76
C GLN A 36 18.65 -6.83 -3.14
N GLU A 37 17.64 -6.64 -3.99
CA GLU A 37 17.68 -7.14 -5.37
C GLU A 37 18.84 -6.54 -6.15
N GLN A 38 19.15 -5.27 -5.94
CA GLN A 38 20.30 -4.60 -6.57
C GLN A 38 21.63 -5.19 -6.09
N VAL A 39 21.76 -5.48 -4.79
CA VAL A 39 22.97 -6.15 -4.25
C VAL A 39 23.18 -7.49 -4.94
N ILE A 40 22.12 -8.27 -5.10
CA ILE A 40 22.18 -9.57 -5.77
C ILE A 40 22.54 -9.41 -7.24
N GLU A 41 21.93 -8.48 -7.94
CA GLU A 41 22.24 -8.21 -9.35
C GLU A 41 23.71 -7.84 -9.55
N ASP A 42 24.25 -6.99 -8.67
CA ASP A 42 25.67 -6.60 -8.71
C ASP A 42 26.60 -7.79 -8.50
N LEU A 43 26.27 -8.67 -7.54
CA LEU A 43 27.04 -9.89 -7.28
C LEU A 43 26.95 -10.89 -8.44
N GLU A 44 25.79 -11.05 -9.04
CA GLU A 44 25.59 -11.91 -10.22
C GLU A 44 26.39 -11.39 -11.43
N THR A 45 26.41 -10.08 -11.61
CA THR A 45 27.21 -9.44 -12.67
C THR A 45 28.69 -9.68 -12.44
N GLU A 46 29.17 -9.50 -11.22
CA GLU A 46 30.58 -9.73 -10.85
C GLU A 46 30.97 -11.20 -11.05
N HIS A 47 30.11 -12.13 -10.64
CA HIS A 47 30.31 -13.56 -10.85
C HIS A 47 30.42 -13.89 -12.33
N ARG A 48 29.49 -13.40 -13.14
CA ARG A 48 29.49 -13.64 -14.59
C ARG A 48 30.73 -13.08 -15.26
N GLN A 49 31.15 -11.85 -14.93
CA GLN A 49 32.34 -11.23 -15.49
C GLN A 49 33.59 -12.00 -15.10
N SER A 50 33.71 -12.43 -13.86
CA SER A 50 34.84 -13.22 -13.38
C SER A 50 34.90 -14.60 -14.02
N ASP A 51 33.75 -15.22 -14.23
CA ASP A 51 33.63 -16.52 -14.88
C ASP A 51 34.04 -16.44 -16.37
N GLU A 52 33.58 -15.39 -17.06
CA GLU A 52 33.96 -15.11 -18.44
C GLU A 52 35.48 -14.85 -18.56
N ASP A 53 36.07 -14.07 -17.64
CA ASP A 53 37.50 -13.79 -17.60
C ASP A 53 38.29 -15.06 -17.33
N PHE A 54 37.86 -15.90 -16.42
CA PHE A 54 38.48 -17.18 -16.14
C PHE A 54 38.44 -18.11 -17.37
N THR A 55 37.27 -18.19 -18.03
CA THR A 55 37.13 -18.98 -19.26
C THR A 55 38.10 -18.51 -20.36
N GLN A 56 38.22 -17.21 -20.56
CA GLN A 56 39.14 -16.62 -21.53
C GLN A 56 40.60 -16.95 -21.20
N ARG A 57 40.99 -16.84 -19.93
CA ARG A 57 42.33 -17.17 -19.48
C ARG A 57 42.67 -18.65 -19.62
N LYS A 58 41.71 -19.55 -19.41
CA LYS A 58 41.88 -20.98 -19.67
C LYS A 58 42.17 -21.28 -21.13
N LEU A 59 41.51 -20.55 -22.06
CA LEU A 59 41.75 -20.68 -23.50
C LEU A 59 43.16 -20.19 -23.91
N GLU A 60 43.64 -19.15 -23.29
CA GLU A 60 44.99 -18.59 -23.54
C GLU A 60 46.10 -19.35 -22.82
N GLY A 61 45.77 -20.15 -21.83
CA GLY A 61 46.68 -20.85 -20.95
C GLY A 61 46.83 -20.13 -19.61
N ILE A 62 46.66 -20.85 -18.52
CA ILE A 62 46.73 -20.33 -17.16
C ILE A 62 47.50 -21.33 -16.28
N ASN A 63 48.29 -20.83 -15.32
CA ASN A 63 48.93 -21.70 -14.36
C ASN A 63 47.91 -22.17 -13.29
N ILE A 64 48.24 -23.25 -12.59
CA ILE A 64 47.33 -23.89 -11.65
C ILE A 64 47.00 -23.00 -10.43
N VAL A 65 47.95 -22.18 -10.00
CA VAL A 65 47.79 -21.28 -8.86
C VAL A 65 46.75 -20.19 -9.17
N ASP A 66 46.83 -19.60 -10.35
CA ASP A 66 45.88 -18.59 -10.81
C ASP A 66 44.49 -19.22 -11.04
N ALA A 67 44.41 -20.42 -11.60
CA ALA A 67 43.18 -21.16 -11.77
C ALA A 67 42.48 -21.43 -10.43
N MET A 68 43.25 -21.84 -9.43
CA MET A 68 42.73 -22.04 -8.06
C MET A 68 42.22 -20.74 -7.44
N GLY A 69 42.91 -19.63 -7.72
CA GLY A 69 42.47 -18.30 -7.28
C GLY A 69 41.12 -17.90 -7.85
N TYR A 70 40.91 -18.12 -9.16
CA TYR A 70 39.61 -17.88 -9.80
C TYR A 70 38.51 -18.76 -9.21
N GLU A 71 38.76 -20.06 -9.04
CA GLU A 71 37.79 -20.98 -8.46
C GLU A 71 37.40 -20.59 -7.03
N THR A 72 38.37 -20.22 -6.20
CA THR A 72 38.12 -19.75 -4.83
C THR A 72 37.28 -18.48 -4.80
N TYR A 73 37.62 -17.54 -5.68
CA TYR A 73 36.87 -16.27 -5.78
C TYR A 73 35.44 -16.48 -6.25
N LEU A 74 35.24 -17.27 -7.29
CA LEU A 74 33.91 -17.60 -7.80
C LEU A 74 33.05 -18.31 -6.74
N ARG A 75 33.63 -19.23 -5.99
CA ARG A 75 32.96 -19.91 -4.88
C ARG A 75 32.59 -18.93 -3.78
N SER A 76 33.47 -17.98 -3.46
CA SER A 76 33.21 -16.93 -2.50
C SER A 76 31.99 -16.07 -2.92
N LEU A 77 31.90 -15.71 -4.20
CA LEU A 77 30.75 -14.98 -4.76
C LEU A 77 29.46 -15.80 -4.71
N GLU A 78 29.53 -17.09 -5.01
CA GLU A 78 28.39 -18.01 -4.91
C GLU A 78 27.88 -18.12 -3.48
N ASN A 79 28.76 -18.20 -2.50
CA ASN A 79 28.40 -18.23 -1.08
C ASN A 79 27.74 -16.91 -0.64
N LYS A 80 28.28 -15.78 -1.07
CA LYS A 80 27.69 -14.46 -0.82
C LYS A 80 26.29 -14.34 -1.43
N LEU A 81 26.13 -14.78 -2.67
CA LEU A 81 24.86 -14.79 -3.37
C LEU A 81 23.82 -15.62 -2.60
N GLN A 82 24.20 -16.79 -2.10
CA GLN A 82 23.32 -17.64 -1.33
C GLN A 82 22.83 -16.95 -0.06
N GLU A 83 23.71 -16.26 0.67
CA GLU A 83 23.36 -15.46 1.84
C GLU A 83 22.44 -14.29 1.48
N GLU A 84 22.73 -13.58 0.40
CA GLU A 84 21.94 -12.44 -0.04
C GLU A 84 20.55 -12.87 -0.52
N TYR A 85 20.41 -14.01 -1.17
CA TYR A 85 19.11 -14.59 -1.52
C TYR A 85 18.28 -14.94 -0.29
N ARG A 86 18.90 -15.44 0.78
CA ARG A 86 18.21 -15.71 2.05
C ARG A 86 17.67 -14.41 2.67
N LYS A 87 18.46 -13.35 2.65
CA LYS A 87 18.04 -12.03 3.12
C LYS A 87 16.86 -11.50 2.30
N LEU A 88 16.91 -11.66 0.98
CA LEU A 88 15.83 -11.26 0.08
C LEU A 88 14.52 -12.01 0.38
N GLU A 89 14.60 -13.32 0.58
CA GLU A 89 13.43 -14.14 0.92
C GLU A 89 12.79 -13.67 2.22
N LYS A 90 13.59 -13.37 3.23
CA LYS A 90 13.12 -12.82 4.51
C LYS A 90 12.42 -11.47 4.34
N LEU A 91 13.01 -10.57 3.55
CA LEU A 91 12.42 -9.28 3.24
C LEU A 91 11.11 -9.40 2.46
N ARG A 92 11.02 -10.33 1.52
CA ARG A 92 9.79 -10.61 0.76
C ARG A 92 8.68 -11.13 1.66
N ARG A 93 8.98 -11.97 2.64
CA ARG A 93 8.01 -12.42 3.65
C ARG A 93 7.50 -11.25 4.49
N MET A 94 8.40 -10.37 4.91
CA MET A 94 8.02 -9.15 5.64
C MET A 94 7.13 -8.24 4.80
N GLU A 95 7.45 -8.07 3.53
CA GLU A 95 6.66 -7.29 2.58
C GLU A 95 5.25 -7.88 2.42
N GLU A 96 5.14 -9.18 2.24
CA GLU A 96 3.87 -9.88 2.09
C GLU A 96 2.96 -9.72 3.32
N GLN A 97 3.53 -9.86 4.52
CA GLN A 97 2.80 -9.65 5.77
C GLN A 97 2.31 -8.21 5.89
N LYS A 98 3.17 -7.24 5.58
CA LYS A 98 2.80 -5.83 5.65
C LYS A 98 1.76 -5.47 4.60
N ARG A 99 1.86 -5.97 3.41
CA ARG A 99 0.86 -5.80 2.34
C ARG A 99 -0.50 -6.34 2.77
N SER A 100 -0.53 -7.51 3.39
CA SER A 100 -1.75 -8.11 3.94
C SER A 100 -2.39 -7.21 5.00
N GLN A 101 -1.58 -6.63 5.88
CA GLN A 101 -2.06 -5.67 6.89
C GLN A 101 -2.64 -4.39 6.26
N VAL A 102 -2.01 -3.89 5.21
CA VAL A 102 -2.50 -2.73 4.44
C VAL A 102 -3.85 -3.05 3.79
N VAL A 103 -3.96 -4.19 3.15
CA VAL A 103 -5.22 -4.64 2.51
C VAL A 103 -6.34 -4.73 3.52
N GLU A 104 -6.09 -5.34 4.68
CA GLU A 104 -7.10 -5.48 5.75
C GLU A 104 -7.51 -4.12 6.33
N ALA A 105 -6.56 -3.26 6.64
CA ALA A 105 -6.83 -1.91 7.12
C ALA A 105 -7.61 -1.07 6.10
N ARG A 106 -7.32 -1.23 4.82
CA ARG A 106 -8.04 -0.57 3.74
C ARG A 106 -9.51 -1.02 3.65
N LYS A 107 -9.76 -2.33 3.81
CA LYS A 107 -11.12 -2.88 3.85
C LYS A 107 -11.91 -2.34 5.03
N GLU A 108 -11.31 -2.31 6.21
CA GLU A 108 -11.94 -1.77 7.42
C GLU A 108 -12.29 -0.29 7.26
N THR A 109 -11.38 0.50 6.74
CA THR A 109 -11.58 1.92 6.48
C THR A 109 -12.69 2.14 5.45
N ALA A 110 -12.69 1.37 4.36
CA ALA A 110 -13.72 1.43 3.32
C ALA A 110 -15.11 1.10 3.86
N THR A 111 -15.22 0.17 4.78
CA THR A 111 -16.49 -0.18 5.44
C THR A 111 -17.06 1.02 6.21
N ILE A 112 -16.23 1.74 6.94
CA ILE A 112 -16.64 2.93 7.71
C ILE A 112 -16.98 4.09 6.76
N GLU A 113 -16.22 4.28 5.69
CA GLU A 113 -16.51 5.28 4.66
C GLU A 113 -17.86 5.04 3.98
N LYS A 114 -18.19 3.80 3.66
CA LYS A 114 -19.50 3.42 3.10
C LYS A 114 -20.62 3.73 4.09
N LEU A 115 -20.41 3.43 5.36
CA LEU A 115 -21.40 3.76 6.39
C LEU A 115 -21.63 5.26 6.46
N LYS A 116 -20.59 6.06 6.38
CA LYS A 116 -20.68 7.52 6.33
C LYS A 116 -21.46 7.99 5.11
N GLU A 117 -21.19 7.45 3.93
CA GLU A 117 -21.92 7.77 2.71
C GLU A 117 -23.41 7.49 2.84
N HIS A 118 -23.79 6.31 3.37
CA HIS A 118 -25.19 5.95 3.60
C HIS A 118 -25.87 6.89 4.60
N LYS A 119 -25.21 7.23 5.67
CA LYS A 119 -25.73 8.17 6.68
C LYS A 119 -25.90 9.57 6.09
N LEU A 120 -24.98 10.03 5.27
CA LEU A 120 -25.08 11.31 4.59
C LEU A 120 -26.25 11.32 3.58
N GLU A 121 -26.41 10.23 2.83
CA GLU A 121 -27.53 10.08 1.90
C GLU A 121 -28.89 10.12 2.63
N ASP A 122 -29.00 9.37 3.73
CA ASP A 122 -30.21 9.37 4.58
C ASP A 122 -30.50 10.78 5.13
N TYR A 123 -29.46 11.48 5.56
CA TYR A 123 -29.57 12.86 6.01
C TYR A 123 -30.10 13.79 4.91
N ARG A 124 -29.58 13.69 3.70
CA ARG A 124 -30.00 14.49 2.54
C ARG A 124 -31.47 14.21 2.17
N LYS A 125 -31.87 12.95 2.20
CA LYS A 125 -33.27 12.56 1.95
C LYS A 125 -34.20 13.12 3.02
N ALA A 126 -33.82 13.06 4.29
CA ALA A 126 -34.57 13.62 5.39
C ALA A 126 -34.68 15.14 5.30
N GLU A 127 -33.58 15.81 4.92
CA GLU A 127 -33.56 17.26 4.71
C GLU A 127 -34.49 17.68 3.58
N GLN A 128 -34.45 16.98 2.44
CA GLN A 128 -35.35 17.22 1.31
C GLN A 128 -36.82 17.04 1.70
N LYS A 129 -37.13 16.00 2.42
CA LYS A 129 -38.50 15.71 2.91
C LYS A 129 -38.98 16.79 3.86
N ASP A 130 -38.11 17.25 4.76
CA ASP A 130 -38.43 18.34 5.70
C ASP A 130 -38.73 19.66 4.95
N GLU A 131 -37.93 19.98 3.94
CA GLU A 131 -38.14 21.14 3.09
C GLU A 131 -39.43 21.05 2.28
N GLU A 132 -39.74 19.92 1.69
CA GLU A 132 -41.00 19.65 1.00
C GLU A 132 -42.21 19.84 1.92
N GLN A 133 -42.15 19.35 3.16
CA GLN A 133 -43.19 19.56 4.18
C GLN A 133 -43.37 21.04 4.50
N ARG A 134 -42.34 21.81 4.64
CA ARG A 134 -42.37 23.25 4.89
C ARG A 134 -43.06 23.99 3.73
N ILE A 135 -42.75 23.60 2.49
CA ILE A 135 -43.36 24.16 1.30
C ILE A 135 -44.86 23.84 1.26
N GLU A 136 -45.24 22.58 1.54
CA GLU A 136 -46.64 22.16 1.61
C GLU A 136 -47.41 22.91 2.69
N GLU A 137 -46.87 23.05 3.88
CA GLU A 137 -47.44 23.83 4.97
C GLU A 137 -47.63 25.29 4.61
N PHE A 138 -46.63 25.89 3.98
CA PHE A 138 -46.69 27.28 3.50
C PHE A 138 -47.82 27.44 2.46
N VAL A 139 -47.90 26.56 1.47
CA VAL A 139 -48.94 26.58 0.44
C VAL A 139 -50.32 26.39 1.06
N SER A 140 -50.48 25.43 1.98
CA SER A 140 -51.75 25.20 2.70
C SER A 140 -52.18 26.42 3.52
N THR A 141 -51.24 27.03 4.24
CA THR A 141 -51.51 28.25 5.02
C THR A 141 -51.91 29.41 4.13
N THR A 142 -51.23 29.61 3.03
CA THR A 142 -51.53 30.65 2.04
C THR A 142 -52.92 30.47 1.41
N ARG A 143 -53.27 29.23 1.06
CA ARG A 143 -54.60 28.88 0.53
C ARG A 143 -55.69 29.10 1.59
N ALA A 144 -55.43 28.72 2.83
CA ALA A 144 -56.40 28.94 3.93
C ALA A 144 -56.62 30.43 4.16
N MET A 145 -55.57 31.24 4.17
CA MET A 145 -55.66 32.68 4.28
C MET A 145 -56.43 33.31 3.09
N ALA A 146 -56.19 32.89 1.86
CA ALA A 146 -56.89 33.33 0.67
C ALA A 146 -58.40 32.98 0.74
N ALA A 147 -58.73 31.75 1.22
CA ALA A 147 -60.12 31.32 1.43
C ALA A 147 -60.83 32.12 2.51
N MET A 148 -60.10 32.65 3.49
CA MET A 148 -60.65 33.50 4.56
C MET A 148 -60.77 34.97 4.17
N GLY A 149 -60.33 35.37 2.97
CA GLY A 149 -60.36 36.75 2.48
C GLY A 149 -59.33 37.69 3.11
N ILE A 150 -58.27 37.14 3.67
CA ILE A 150 -57.22 37.92 4.32
C ILE A 150 -56.08 38.26 3.32
#